data_16623dbe3dd1b71605f8614f90b1b29f
#
_entry.id   16623dbe3dd1b71605f8614f90b1b29f
#
_cell.length_a   1.000
_cell.length_b   1.000
_cell.length_c   1.000
_cell.angle_alpha   90.00
_cell.angle_beta   90.00
_cell.angle_gamma   90.00
#
_symmetry.space_group_name_H-M   'P 1'
#
loop_
_entity.id
_entity.type
_entity.pdbx_description
1 polymer ?
#
loop_
_entity_poly.entity_id
_entity_poly.type
_entity_poly.pdbx_seq_one_letter_code
_entity_poly.pdbx_strand_id
1 'polypeptide(L)'
;MKVMVNTGTSIIQAFYEKKGSTLKDEYRQSAAVAFMDLKDMQKLSLKSRDKIKIKSEWGEVVLYADISYDAPHEGMVFIPRGPWANVIISPETYCCNVPTYKGIPAEIYKTDEDVLLVSQLMNKVYNKYNLDNEQLGDKPTYKKRLI
;
A
#
# COMPACT_ATOMS: atom_id res chain seq x y z
N MET A 1 -11.42 -13.43 -0.07
CA MET A 1 -12.55 -12.77 -0.77
C MET A 1 -11.98 -12.00 -1.96
N LYS A 2 -12.61 -12.12 -3.15
CA LYS A 2 -12.21 -11.35 -4.34
C LYS A 2 -12.77 -9.93 -4.27
N VAL A 3 -11.95 -8.96 -4.64
CA VAL A 3 -12.29 -7.52 -4.62
C VAL A 3 -11.64 -6.79 -5.78
N MET A 4 -12.13 -5.57 -6.02
CA MET A 4 -11.49 -4.60 -6.91
C MET A 4 -10.84 -3.50 -6.06
N VAL A 5 -9.54 -3.32 -6.19
CA VAL A 5 -8.82 -2.28 -5.46
C VAL A 5 -8.73 -1.00 -6.28
N ASN A 6 -9.10 0.10 -5.65
CA ASN A 6 -8.87 1.45 -6.15
C ASN A 6 -7.91 2.18 -5.23
N THR A 7 -6.98 2.94 -5.79
CA THR A 7 -6.07 3.75 -5.00
C THR A 7 -6.24 5.23 -5.31
N GLY A 8 -5.94 6.07 -4.35
CA GLY A 8 -6.04 7.51 -4.49
C GLY A 8 -5.37 8.22 -3.32
N THR A 9 -5.24 9.53 -3.40
CA THR A 9 -4.72 10.34 -2.29
C THR A 9 -5.84 10.65 -1.31
N SER A 10 -5.62 10.37 -0.02
CA SER A 10 -6.48 10.86 1.05
C SER A 10 -5.85 12.09 1.71
N ILE A 11 -6.67 12.97 2.27
CA ILE A 11 -6.21 14.17 2.97
C ILE A 11 -5.31 13.78 4.15
N ILE A 12 -5.71 12.75 4.91
CA ILE A 12 -4.97 12.30 6.09
C ILE A 12 -3.60 11.73 5.71
N GLN A 13 -3.54 10.90 4.67
CA GLN A 13 -2.28 10.35 4.16
C GLN A 13 -1.36 11.48 3.69
N ALA A 14 -1.86 12.43 2.88
CA ALA A 14 -1.08 13.55 2.39
C ALA A 14 -0.58 14.47 3.52
N PHE A 15 -1.40 14.68 4.56
CA PHE A 15 -1.00 15.45 5.73
C PHE A 15 0.21 14.83 6.45
N TYR A 16 0.17 13.52 6.76
CA TYR A 16 1.28 12.87 7.45
C TYR A 16 2.53 12.71 6.58
N GLU A 17 2.35 12.59 5.26
CA GLU A 17 3.47 12.62 4.31
C GLU A 17 4.24 13.94 4.39
N LYS A 18 3.54 15.08 4.50
CA LYS A 18 4.14 16.43 4.52
C LYS A 18 4.58 16.87 5.91
N LYS A 19 3.85 16.51 6.96
CA LYS A 19 4.12 16.95 8.34
C LYS A 19 5.41 16.37 8.92
N GLY A 20 5.82 15.19 8.48
CA GLY A 20 6.92 14.50 9.12
C GLY A 20 7.81 13.76 8.15
N SER A 21 7.79 12.46 8.26
CA SER A 21 8.54 11.56 7.41
C SER A 21 7.68 10.37 7.05
N THR A 22 7.76 9.93 5.79
CA THR A 22 7.13 8.69 5.35
C THR A 22 7.66 7.44 6.07
N LEU A 23 8.77 7.57 6.79
CA LEU A 23 9.36 6.49 7.59
C LEU A 23 8.75 6.35 8.98
N LYS A 24 7.93 7.32 9.41
CA LYS A 24 7.29 7.31 10.73
C LYS A 24 6.03 6.45 10.77
N ASP A 25 5.68 6.04 11.99
CA ASP A 25 4.51 5.22 12.24
C ASP A 25 3.19 5.92 11.89
N GLU A 26 3.07 7.21 12.13
CA GLU A 26 1.88 7.99 11.81
C GLU A 26 1.54 7.92 10.31
N TYR A 27 2.56 7.93 9.45
CA TYR A 27 2.36 7.74 8.02
C TYR A 27 1.88 6.32 7.71
N ARG A 28 2.47 5.29 8.32
CA ARG A 28 1.99 3.91 8.20
C ARG A 28 0.53 3.78 8.62
N GLN A 29 0.16 4.35 9.77
CA GLN A 29 -1.20 4.29 10.30
C GLN A 29 -2.23 4.96 9.38
N SER A 30 -1.82 5.92 8.57
CA SER A 30 -2.70 6.67 7.67
C SER A 30 -2.73 6.15 6.23
N ALA A 31 -1.64 5.54 5.76
CA ALA A 31 -1.47 5.13 4.37
C ALA A 31 -1.54 3.60 4.17
N ALA A 32 -1.16 2.80 5.18
CA ALA A 32 -1.25 1.34 5.13
C ALA A 32 -2.63 0.85 5.57
N VAL A 33 -3.69 1.43 5.01
CA VAL A 33 -5.08 1.13 5.38
C VAL A 33 -5.87 0.74 4.14
N ALA A 34 -6.73 -0.26 4.29
CA ALA A 34 -7.69 -0.67 3.29
C ALA A 34 -9.10 -0.32 3.78
N PHE A 35 -9.71 0.67 3.16
CA PHE A 35 -11.08 1.10 3.46
C PHE A 35 -12.05 0.20 2.71
N MET A 36 -12.92 -0.47 3.45
CA MET A 36 -13.83 -1.51 2.97
C MET A 36 -15.28 -1.17 3.31
N ASP A 37 -16.20 -1.71 2.52
CA ASP A 37 -17.61 -1.69 2.88
C ASP A 37 -17.84 -2.49 4.17
N LEU A 38 -18.76 -2.00 5.02
CA LEU A 38 -19.11 -2.66 6.29
C LEU A 38 -19.56 -4.11 6.10
N LYS A 39 -20.32 -4.39 5.04
CA LYS A 39 -20.79 -5.74 4.76
C LYS A 39 -19.63 -6.69 4.38
N ASP A 40 -18.63 -6.19 3.66
CA ASP A 40 -17.46 -6.99 3.32
C ASP A 40 -16.58 -7.26 4.55
N MET A 41 -16.45 -6.29 5.45
CA MET A 41 -15.81 -6.50 6.74
C MET A 41 -16.55 -7.56 7.57
N GLN A 42 -17.89 -7.52 7.59
CA GLN A 42 -18.71 -8.52 8.29
C GLN A 42 -18.53 -9.92 7.70
N LYS A 43 -18.54 -10.07 6.35
CA LYS A 43 -18.29 -11.36 5.67
C LYS A 43 -16.95 -11.98 6.07
N LEU A 44 -15.92 -11.16 6.30
CA LEU A 44 -14.58 -11.60 6.71
C LEU A 44 -14.40 -11.63 8.24
N SER A 45 -15.45 -11.32 9.02
CA SER A 45 -15.38 -11.21 10.49
C SER A 45 -14.25 -10.27 10.95
N LEU A 46 -14.10 -9.14 10.26
CA LEU A 46 -13.09 -8.12 10.53
C LEU A 46 -13.66 -7.01 11.42
N LYS A 47 -12.81 -6.50 12.30
CA LYS A 47 -13.02 -5.27 13.04
C LYS A 47 -12.13 -4.17 12.48
N SER A 48 -12.45 -2.90 12.77
CA SER A 48 -11.56 -1.78 12.48
C SER A 48 -10.17 -2.03 13.05
N ARG A 49 -9.16 -1.80 12.24
CA ARG A 49 -7.72 -2.03 12.53
C ARG A 49 -7.28 -3.49 12.58
N ASP A 50 -8.14 -4.47 12.26
CA ASP A 50 -7.68 -5.84 12.01
C ASP A 50 -6.69 -5.86 10.84
N LYS A 51 -5.77 -6.82 10.86
CA LYS A 51 -4.78 -6.98 9.82
C LYS A 51 -5.32 -7.87 8.71
N ILE A 52 -5.16 -7.43 7.49
CA ILE A 52 -5.54 -8.18 6.27
C ILE A 52 -4.37 -8.22 5.31
N LYS A 53 -4.25 -9.34 4.60
CA LYS A 53 -3.35 -9.49 3.48
C LYS A 53 -4.13 -9.31 2.18
N ILE A 54 -3.68 -8.41 1.34
CA ILE A 54 -4.19 -8.21 -0.01
C ILE A 54 -3.18 -8.73 -1.00
N LYS A 55 -3.65 -9.58 -1.91
CA LYS A 55 -2.84 -10.20 -2.96
C LYS A 55 -3.43 -9.89 -4.32
N SER A 56 -2.62 -9.34 -5.21
CA SER A 56 -2.90 -9.16 -6.64
C SER A 56 -2.00 -10.07 -7.48
N GLU A 57 -2.10 -9.98 -8.79
CA GLU A 57 -1.18 -10.62 -9.72
C GLU A 57 0.27 -10.11 -9.54
N TRP A 58 0.43 -8.83 -9.14
CA TRP A 58 1.73 -8.14 -9.07
C TRP A 58 2.46 -8.34 -7.74
N GLY A 59 1.71 -8.50 -6.65
CA GLY A 59 2.31 -8.68 -5.34
C GLY A 59 1.31 -8.86 -4.22
N GLU A 60 1.83 -8.89 -3.00
CA GLU A 60 1.04 -9.01 -1.78
C GLU A 60 1.53 -8.06 -0.70
N VAL A 61 0.60 -7.53 0.08
CA VAL A 61 0.89 -6.59 1.15
C VAL A 61 -0.07 -6.79 2.32
N VAL A 62 0.42 -6.51 3.52
CA VAL A 62 -0.41 -6.51 4.74
C VAL A 62 -0.80 -5.08 5.09
N LEU A 63 -2.08 -4.86 5.34
CA LEU A 63 -2.69 -3.57 5.65
C LEU A 63 -3.62 -3.69 6.85
N TYR A 64 -3.95 -2.55 7.45
CA TYR A 64 -5.06 -2.45 8.39
C TYR A 64 -6.39 -2.36 7.63
N ALA A 65 -7.40 -3.11 8.03
CA ALA A 65 -8.76 -2.94 7.53
C ALA A 65 -9.45 -1.82 8.29
N ASP A 66 -10.20 -0.99 7.58
CA ASP A 66 -11.06 0.01 8.22
C ASP A 66 -12.34 0.22 7.41
N ILE A 67 -13.36 0.79 8.07
CA ILE A 67 -14.65 1.04 7.44
C ILE A 67 -14.53 2.25 6.51
N SER A 68 -15.04 2.11 5.29
CA SER A 68 -15.14 3.23 4.36
C SER A 68 -16.29 4.16 4.73
N TYR A 69 -16.03 5.46 4.66
CA TYR A 69 -17.05 6.49 4.83
C TYR A 69 -17.88 6.72 3.55
N ASP A 70 -17.41 6.21 2.40
CA ASP A 70 -18.04 6.40 1.09
C ASP A 70 -18.94 5.21 0.69
N ALA A 71 -19.36 4.39 1.66
CA ALA A 71 -20.26 3.26 1.43
C ALA A 71 -21.64 3.72 0.88
N PRO A 72 -22.36 2.86 0.10
CA PRO A 72 -22.09 1.44 -0.14
C PRO A 72 -21.18 1.19 -1.35
N HIS A 73 -20.23 0.28 -1.24
CA HIS A 73 -19.37 -0.15 -2.35
C HIS A 73 -18.85 -1.59 -2.16
N GLU A 74 -19.76 -2.52 -1.90
CA GLU A 74 -19.41 -3.94 -1.72
C GLU A 74 -18.52 -4.47 -2.85
N GLY A 75 -17.50 -5.27 -2.49
CA GLY A 75 -16.53 -5.81 -3.43
C GLY A 75 -15.46 -4.83 -3.91
N MET A 76 -15.51 -3.58 -3.44
CA MET A 76 -14.49 -2.56 -3.75
C MET A 76 -13.72 -2.18 -2.48
N VAL A 77 -12.41 -1.95 -2.65
CA VAL A 77 -11.53 -1.54 -1.55
C VAL A 77 -10.75 -0.31 -1.98
N PHE A 78 -10.74 0.71 -1.14
CA PHE A 78 -9.90 1.88 -1.36
C PHE A 78 -8.64 1.79 -0.49
N ILE A 79 -7.47 2.02 -1.13
CA ILE A 79 -6.18 2.07 -0.44
C ILE A 79 -5.54 3.42 -0.74
N PRO A 80 -5.13 4.21 0.27
CA PRO A 80 -4.38 5.43 0.06
C PRO A 80 -3.12 5.16 -0.76
N ARG A 81 -2.83 6.06 -1.70
CA ARG A 81 -1.64 5.95 -2.55
C ARG A 81 -0.37 6.05 -1.71
N GLY A 82 0.55 5.12 -1.90
CA GLY A 82 1.78 5.05 -1.12
C GLY A 82 2.54 3.75 -1.34
N PRO A 83 3.62 3.51 -0.60
CA PRO A 83 4.47 2.33 -0.78
C PRO A 83 3.70 1.01 -0.74
N TRP A 84 2.74 0.87 0.16
CA TRP A 84 1.93 -0.36 0.30
C TRP A 84 1.03 -0.59 -0.90
N ALA A 85 0.35 0.44 -1.40
CA ALA A 85 -0.47 0.34 -2.60
C ALA A 85 0.39 -0.02 -3.82
N ASN A 86 1.59 0.55 -3.94
CA ASN A 86 2.48 0.32 -5.07
C ASN A 86 2.95 -1.14 -5.20
N VAL A 87 2.95 -1.93 -4.11
CA VAL A 87 3.35 -3.35 -4.16
C VAL A 87 2.38 -4.20 -4.96
N ILE A 88 1.10 -3.81 -5.03
CA ILE A 88 0.03 -4.61 -5.61
C ILE A 88 -0.50 -4.08 -6.95
N ILE A 89 0.06 -2.99 -7.48
CA ILE A 89 -0.32 -2.44 -8.78
C ILE A 89 0.60 -2.94 -9.89
N SER A 90 0.07 -2.92 -11.13
CA SER A 90 0.87 -3.24 -12.32
C SER A 90 2.00 -2.22 -12.51
N PRO A 91 3.22 -2.63 -12.84
CA PRO A 91 4.29 -1.73 -13.24
C PRO A 91 4.08 -1.14 -14.64
N GLU A 92 3.14 -1.68 -15.41
CA GLU A 92 2.87 -1.23 -16.76
C GLU A 92 2.31 0.20 -16.80
N THR A 93 2.87 1.03 -17.64
CA THR A 93 2.50 2.45 -17.78
C THR A 93 1.82 2.79 -19.10
N TYR A 94 1.74 1.81 -20.02
CA TYR A 94 1.08 1.97 -21.33
C TYR A 94 1.46 3.26 -22.09
N CYS A 95 2.75 3.62 -22.06
CA CYS A 95 3.33 4.82 -22.68
C CYS A 95 2.91 6.16 -22.08
N CYS A 96 2.11 6.20 -21.01
CA CYS A 96 1.72 7.44 -20.35
C CYS A 96 2.54 7.75 -19.08
N ASN A 97 3.55 6.95 -18.77
CA ASN A 97 4.42 7.07 -17.60
C ASN A 97 3.70 7.03 -16.24
N VAL A 98 2.45 6.56 -16.22
CA VAL A 98 1.66 6.43 -14.99
C VAL A 98 1.04 5.04 -14.92
N PRO A 99 1.28 4.27 -13.86
CA PRO A 99 0.62 2.99 -13.65
C PRO A 99 -0.90 3.14 -13.51
N THR A 100 -1.63 2.07 -13.81
CA THR A 100 -3.07 2.02 -13.56
C THR A 100 -3.34 1.83 -12.08
N TYR A 101 -3.92 2.85 -11.44
CA TYR A 101 -4.22 2.88 -10.02
C TYR A 101 -5.65 2.49 -9.66
N LYS A 102 -6.44 2.07 -10.63
CA LYS A 102 -7.87 1.78 -10.47
C LYS A 102 -8.22 0.41 -11.03
N GLY A 103 -9.25 -0.22 -10.42
CA GLY A 103 -9.78 -1.47 -10.94
C GLY A 103 -8.80 -2.64 -10.87
N ILE A 104 -8.00 -2.74 -9.82
CA ILE A 104 -7.00 -3.79 -9.65
C ILE A 104 -7.66 -5.02 -9.04
N PRO A 105 -7.74 -6.16 -9.76
CA PRO A 105 -8.27 -7.39 -9.18
C PRO A 105 -7.35 -7.90 -8.08
N ALA A 106 -7.92 -8.22 -6.92
CA ALA A 106 -7.16 -8.72 -5.79
C ALA A 106 -7.99 -9.68 -4.93
N GLU A 107 -7.31 -10.39 -4.05
CA GLU A 107 -7.91 -11.23 -3.04
C GLU A 107 -7.51 -10.77 -1.65
N ILE A 108 -8.46 -10.82 -0.71
CA ILE A 108 -8.24 -10.43 0.69
C ILE A 108 -8.37 -11.64 1.60
N TYR A 109 -7.44 -11.72 2.55
CA TYR A 109 -7.40 -12.72 3.62
C TYR A 109 -7.14 -12.03 4.95
N LYS A 110 -7.80 -12.49 6.01
CA LYS A 110 -7.43 -12.12 7.38
C LYS A 110 -6.06 -12.71 7.70
N THR A 111 -5.21 -11.97 8.40
CA THR A 111 -3.84 -12.41 8.75
C THR A 111 -3.41 -11.84 10.10
N ASP A 112 -2.47 -12.52 10.76
CA ASP A 112 -1.82 -12.04 11.97
C ASP A 112 -0.44 -11.43 11.68
N GLU A 113 -0.02 -11.41 10.40
CA GLU A 113 1.25 -10.80 10.00
C GLU A 113 1.26 -9.29 10.31
N ASP A 114 2.45 -8.75 10.58
CA ASP A 114 2.56 -7.34 10.90
C ASP A 114 2.52 -6.44 9.66
N VAL A 115 1.88 -5.29 9.79
CA VAL A 115 1.92 -4.21 8.80
C VAL A 115 3.29 -3.56 8.88
N LEU A 116 4.10 -3.74 7.85
CA LEU A 116 5.49 -3.29 7.82
C LEU A 116 5.60 -1.77 7.75
N LEU A 117 6.63 -1.20 8.36
CA LEU A 117 7.08 0.16 8.09
C LEU A 117 7.62 0.27 6.66
N VAL A 118 7.66 1.48 6.11
CA VAL A 118 8.14 1.71 4.74
C VAL A 118 9.53 1.12 4.51
N SER A 119 10.47 1.33 5.44
CA SER A 119 11.83 0.77 5.34
C SER A 119 11.85 -0.75 5.29
N GLN A 120 11.05 -1.39 6.14
CA GLN A 120 10.91 -2.86 6.17
C GLN A 120 10.26 -3.39 4.89
N LEU A 121 9.22 -2.71 4.41
CA LEU A 121 8.53 -3.05 3.17
C LEU A 121 9.47 -2.96 1.97
N MET A 122 10.24 -1.86 1.87
CA MET A 122 11.21 -1.68 0.79
C MET A 122 12.29 -2.75 0.82
N ASN A 123 12.83 -3.09 1.98
CA ASN A 123 13.79 -4.18 2.11
C ASN A 123 13.20 -5.53 1.69
N LYS A 124 11.94 -5.81 2.06
CA LYS A 124 11.25 -7.04 1.64
C LYS A 124 11.09 -7.11 0.11
N VAL A 125 10.67 -6.02 -0.52
CA VAL A 125 10.51 -5.92 -1.98
C VAL A 125 11.85 -6.04 -2.67
N TYR A 126 12.86 -5.32 -2.19
CA TYR A 126 14.22 -5.35 -2.72
C TYR A 126 14.80 -6.77 -2.72
N ASN A 127 14.74 -7.46 -1.59
CA ASN A 127 15.25 -8.83 -1.46
C ASN A 127 14.49 -9.82 -2.35
N LYS A 128 13.18 -9.61 -2.56
CA LYS A 128 12.37 -10.44 -3.44
C LYS A 128 12.87 -10.44 -4.89
N TYR A 129 13.35 -9.29 -5.34
CA TYR A 129 13.81 -9.12 -6.72
C TYR A 129 15.32 -9.34 -6.90
N ASN A 130 16.05 -9.75 -5.83
CA ASN A 130 17.52 -9.92 -5.85
C ASN A 130 18.23 -8.74 -6.54
N LEU A 131 17.79 -7.52 -6.20
CA LEU A 131 18.40 -6.31 -6.75
C LEU A 131 19.73 -6.08 -6.03
N ASP A 132 20.79 -6.70 -6.54
CA ASP A 132 22.14 -6.51 -6.05
C ASP A 132 22.58 -5.05 -6.28
N ASN A 133 23.45 -4.54 -5.41
CA ASN A 133 23.96 -3.17 -5.49
C ASN A 133 24.61 -2.86 -6.86
N GLU A 134 25.11 -3.87 -7.57
CA GLU A 134 25.68 -3.76 -8.91
C GLU A 134 24.67 -3.39 -9.99
N GLN A 135 23.40 -3.82 -9.83
CA GLN A 135 22.32 -3.53 -10.80
C GLN A 135 21.74 -2.12 -10.64
N LEU A 136 21.98 -1.49 -9.50
CA LEU A 136 21.48 -0.13 -9.22
C LEU A 136 22.43 0.97 -9.69
N GLY A 137 23.59 0.60 -10.30
CA GLY A 137 24.64 1.55 -10.64
C GLY A 137 25.28 2.20 -9.40
N ASP A 138 26.34 2.93 -9.58
CA ASP A 138 26.98 3.68 -8.49
C ASP A 138 25.96 4.59 -7.83
N LYS A 139 25.75 4.39 -6.53
CA LYS A 139 24.90 5.29 -5.73
C LYS A 139 25.35 6.71 -6.01
N PRO A 140 24.45 7.63 -6.44
CA PRO A 140 24.82 9.01 -6.55
C PRO A 140 25.32 9.44 -5.18
N THR A 141 26.61 9.65 -5.05
CA THR A 141 27.22 10.20 -3.85
C THR A 141 26.74 11.64 -3.75
N TYR A 142 25.60 11.84 -3.09
CA TYR A 142 25.24 13.18 -2.63
C TYR A 142 26.31 13.61 -1.65
N LYS A 143 27.37 14.26 -2.17
CA LYS A 143 28.25 15.00 -1.30
C LYS A 143 27.37 15.98 -0.54
N LYS A 144 27.26 15.79 0.77
CA LYS A 144 26.70 16.81 1.67
C LYS A 144 27.43 18.10 1.34
N ARG A 145 26.77 19.02 0.64
CA ARG A 145 27.18 20.40 0.64
C ARG A 145 26.85 20.90 2.04
N LEU A 146 27.85 20.87 2.90
CA LEU A 146 27.82 21.65 4.12
C LEU A 146 27.85 23.11 3.68
N ILE A 147 26.75 23.81 3.89
CA ILE A 147 26.67 25.26 3.93
C ILE A 147 26.91 25.67 5.37
#